data_a0408996b39bb18e401d76c330c4388b
#
_entry.id   a0408996b39bb18e401d76c330c4388b
#
_cell.length_a   1.000
_cell.length_b   1.000
_cell.length_c   1.000
_cell.angle_alpha   90.00
_cell.angle_beta   90.00
_cell.angle_gamma   90.00
#
_symmetry.space_group_name_H-M   'P 1'
#
loop_
_entity.id
_entity.type
_entity.pdbx_description
1 polymer ?
#
loop_
_entity_poly.entity_id
_entity_poly.type
_entity_poly.pdbx_seq_one_letter_code
_entity_poly.pdbx_strand_id
1 'polypeptide(L)'
;MKNLCSMVEISVEDFNRAKEFYESILEIEITEMNVLDTQIGMFPMEEYLNLGCISKCDQHIPSKNGTLIYLNADNNIAGMLKKVISAGGEILTPKTKLGDQFGFVAVFLDTEGNRIALHAQK
;
A
#
# COMPACT_ATOMS: atom_id res chain seq x y z
N MET A 1 18.67 6.10 -15.37
CA MET A 1 17.90 5.72 -14.17
C MET A 1 16.61 5.05 -14.62
N LYS A 2 16.41 3.80 -14.23
CA LYS A 2 15.26 3.02 -14.69
C LYS A 2 14.02 3.22 -13.81
N ASN A 3 14.20 3.40 -12.52
CA ASN A 3 13.11 3.63 -11.58
C ASN A 3 13.37 4.90 -10.79
N LEU A 4 12.37 5.76 -10.71
CA LEU A 4 12.48 6.97 -9.91
C LEU A 4 12.37 6.67 -8.42
N CYS A 5 11.60 5.66 -8.06
CA CYS A 5 11.45 5.26 -6.66
C CYS A 5 12.28 4.02 -6.38
N SER A 6 13.14 4.09 -5.36
CA SER A 6 13.87 2.91 -4.91
C SER A 6 13.11 2.16 -3.83
N MET A 7 12.34 2.86 -3.01
CA MET A 7 11.59 2.24 -1.92
C MET A 7 10.39 3.09 -1.56
N VAL A 8 9.31 2.43 -1.15
CA VAL A 8 8.10 3.07 -0.64
C VAL A 8 7.91 2.65 0.81
N GLU A 9 7.69 3.61 1.68
CA GLU A 9 7.47 3.35 3.10
C GLU A 9 6.12 3.91 3.52
N ILE A 10 5.25 3.05 4.05
CA ILE A 10 3.93 3.43 4.53
C ILE A 10 3.96 3.48 6.04
N SER A 11 3.71 4.66 6.62
CA SER A 11 3.69 4.83 8.07
C SER A 11 2.43 4.21 8.66
N VAL A 12 2.58 3.53 9.79
CA VAL A 12 1.45 2.87 10.45
C VAL A 12 1.47 3.21 11.94
N GLU A 13 0.29 3.19 12.55
CA GLU A 13 0.14 3.42 13.98
C GLU A 13 0.09 2.11 14.75
N ASP A 14 -0.73 1.17 14.29
CA ASP A 14 -0.84 -0.17 14.86
C ASP A 14 -0.20 -1.16 13.87
N PHE A 15 1.02 -1.60 14.19
CA PHE A 15 1.80 -2.42 13.28
C PHE A 15 1.10 -3.73 12.92
N ASN A 16 0.58 -4.44 13.91
CA ASN A 16 -0.05 -5.74 13.65
C ASN A 16 -1.32 -5.59 12.83
N ARG A 17 -2.11 -4.57 13.11
CA ARG A 17 -3.32 -4.29 12.33
C ARG A 17 -2.99 -3.97 10.88
N ALA A 18 -1.98 -3.11 10.67
CA ALA A 18 -1.56 -2.75 9.33
C ALA A 18 -0.98 -3.95 8.58
N LYS A 19 -0.19 -4.78 9.27
CA LYS A 19 0.39 -5.98 8.69
C LYS A 19 -0.71 -6.92 8.17
N GLU A 20 -1.71 -7.20 9.01
CA GLU A 20 -2.84 -8.05 8.60
C GLU A 20 -3.59 -7.46 7.41
N PHE A 21 -3.80 -6.15 7.42
CA PHE A 21 -4.49 -5.47 6.34
C PHE A 21 -3.75 -5.64 5.01
N TYR A 22 -2.47 -5.29 4.97
CA TYR A 22 -1.71 -5.35 3.72
C TYR A 22 -1.42 -6.78 3.27
N GLU A 23 -1.22 -7.71 4.19
CA GLU A 23 -1.11 -9.13 3.81
C GLU A 23 -2.38 -9.62 3.14
N SER A 24 -3.53 -9.18 3.63
CA SER A 24 -4.82 -9.58 3.08
C SER A 24 -5.06 -8.99 1.68
N ILE A 25 -4.89 -7.67 1.53
CA ILE A 25 -5.25 -7.03 0.25
C ILE A 25 -4.24 -7.32 -0.86
N LEU A 26 -2.96 -7.50 -0.51
CA LEU A 26 -1.90 -7.76 -1.48
C LEU A 26 -1.60 -9.24 -1.66
N GLU A 27 -2.16 -10.10 -0.80
CA GLU A 27 -1.89 -11.54 -0.81
C GLU A 27 -0.40 -11.83 -0.72
N ILE A 28 0.25 -11.18 0.24
CA ILE A 28 1.69 -11.31 0.49
C ILE A 28 1.94 -11.72 1.93
N GLU A 29 3.19 -12.09 2.20
CA GLU A 29 3.68 -12.31 3.54
C GLU A 29 4.68 -11.20 3.88
N ILE A 30 4.43 -10.48 4.98
CA ILE A 30 5.27 -9.38 5.42
C ILE A 30 6.28 -9.88 6.44
N THR A 31 7.56 -9.58 6.22
CA THR A 31 8.65 -9.99 7.10
C THR A 31 8.98 -8.86 8.06
N GLU A 32 8.87 -9.13 9.37
CA GLU A 32 9.17 -8.13 10.39
C GLU A 32 10.66 -8.03 10.66
N MET A 33 11.13 -6.81 10.92
CA MET A 33 12.47 -6.54 11.41
C MET A 33 12.47 -5.24 12.20
N ASN A 34 13.47 -5.08 13.06
CA ASN A 34 13.65 -3.82 13.81
C ASN A 34 14.97 -3.21 13.37
N VAL A 35 14.91 -1.95 12.94
CA VAL A 35 16.07 -1.20 12.49
C VAL A 35 16.05 0.17 13.16
N LEU A 36 17.08 0.50 13.94
CA LEU A 36 17.21 1.81 14.58
C LEU A 36 15.94 2.22 15.33
N ASP A 37 15.44 1.32 16.18
CA ASP A 37 14.24 1.53 16.99
C ASP A 37 12.95 1.71 16.19
N THR A 38 12.98 1.37 14.90
CA THR A 38 11.80 1.39 14.04
C THR A 38 11.35 -0.05 13.76
N GLN A 39 10.07 -0.31 13.98
CA GLN A 39 9.47 -1.60 13.63
C GLN A 39 9.10 -1.57 12.16
N ILE A 40 9.67 -2.47 11.37
CA ILE A 40 9.51 -2.49 9.92
C ILE A 40 8.92 -3.83 9.48
N GLY A 41 7.93 -3.76 8.57
CA GLY A 41 7.39 -4.93 7.90
C GLY A 41 7.69 -4.84 6.42
N MET A 42 8.64 -5.65 5.95
CA MET A 42 9.06 -5.65 4.56
C MET A 42 8.09 -6.43 3.68
N PHE A 43 7.69 -5.81 2.58
CA PHE A 43 6.99 -6.52 1.52
C PHE A 43 7.97 -7.45 0.80
N PRO A 44 7.49 -8.52 0.16
CA PRO A 44 8.38 -9.41 -0.60
C PRO A 44 9.17 -8.63 -1.64
N MET A 45 10.47 -8.96 -1.76
CA MET A 45 11.38 -8.31 -2.70
C MET A 45 11.75 -9.26 -3.83
N GLU A 46 11.86 -8.72 -5.05
CA GLU A 46 12.48 -9.42 -6.15
C GLU A 46 13.71 -8.62 -6.56
N GLU A 47 14.91 -9.20 -6.35
CA GLU A 47 16.20 -8.63 -6.80
C GLU A 47 16.39 -7.16 -6.38
N TYR A 48 15.91 -6.78 -5.21
CA TYR A 48 16.01 -5.40 -4.70
C TYR A 48 15.30 -4.38 -5.58
N LEU A 49 14.32 -4.83 -6.35
CA LEU A 49 13.47 -3.95 -7.15
C LEU A 49 12.13 -3.77 -6.45
N ASN A 50 11.57 -2.57 -6.60
CA ASN A 50 10.24 -2.26 -6.07
C ASN A 50 10.09 -2.55 -4.58
N LEU A 51 11.07 -2.08 -3.80
CA LEU A 51 11.05 -2.27 -2.36
C LEU A 51 9.90 -1.51 -1.73
N GLY A 52 9.29 -2.13 -0.73
CA GLY A 52 8.22 -1.51 0.02
C GLY A 52 8.15 -2.05 1.42
N CYS A 53 7.63 -1.24 2.33
CA CYS A 53 7.46 -1.65 3.71
C CYS A 53 6.39 -0.82 4.40
N ILE A 54 5.89 -1.36 5.50
CA ILE A 54 5.18 -0.58 6.50
C ILE A 54 6.15 -0.31 7.64
N SER A 55 5.99 0.83 8.31
CA SER A 55 6.90 1.18 9.41
C SER A 55 6.16 1.87 10.54
N LYS A 56 6.55 1.57 11.77
CA LYS A 56 6.05 2.27 12.94
C LYS A 56 7.21 2.94 13.63
N CYS A 57 7.20 4.28 13.67
CA CYS A 57 8.16 5.08 14.40
C CYS A 57 7.53 6.39 14.82
N ASP A 58 8.17 7.08 15.77
CA ASP A 58 7.62 8.32 16.34
C ASP A 58 7.75 9.51 15.39
N GLN A 59 8.63 9.43 14.39
CA GLN A 59 8.92 10.55 13.51
C GLN A 59 8.01 10.62 12.28
N HIS A 60 7.36 9.52 11.95
CA HIS A 60 6.45 9.41 10.82
C HIS A 60 5.13 8.88 11.31
N ILE A 61 4.06 9.62 11.07
CA ILE A 61 2.72 9.18 11.45
C ILE A 61 1.84 9.02 10.21
N PRO A 62 0.86 8.12 10.25
CA PRO A 62 -0.08 7.97 9.13
C PRO A 62 -0.83 9.27 8.84
N SER A 63 -1.17 9.48 7.57
CA SER A 63 -1.92 10.67 7.16
C SER A 63 -2.69 10.38 5.87
N LYS A 64 -3.84 11.01 5.74
CA LYS A 64 -4.61 10.98 4.48
C LYS A 64 -4.21 12.10 3.53
N ASN A 65 -3.28 12.96 3.97
CA ASN A 65 -2.82 14.09 3.17
C ASN A 65 -1.37 13.86 2.74
N GLY A 66 -0.94 14.55 1.71
CA GLY A 66 0.43 14.47 1.23
C GLY A 66 0.58 13.55 0.03
N THR A 67 1.68 12.83 -0.03
CA THR A 67 2.01 11.98 -1.17
C THR A 67 1.04 10.82 -1.31
N LEU A 68 0.58 10.57 -2.53
CA LEU A 68 -0.30 9.44 -2.85
C LEU A 68 0.51 8.35 -3.54
N ILE A 69 0.50 7.16 -2.97
CA ILE A 69 1.19 5.99 -3.51
C ILE A 69 0.19 5.15 -4.29
N TYR A 70 0.58 4.73 -5.50
CA TYR A 70 -0.22 3.82 -6.33
C TYR A 70 0.38 2.44 -6.26
N LEU A 71 -0.32 1.50 -5.63
CA LEU A 71 0.08 0.10 -5.58
C LEU A 71 -0.41 -0.61 -6.84
N ASN A 72 0.38 -1.56 -7.30
CA ASN A 72 0.03 -2.35 -8.48
C ASN A 72 -1.08 -3.35 -8.11
N ALA A 73 -2.24 -3.22 -8.74
CA ALA A 73 -3.38 -4.08 -8.48
C ALA A 73 -3.40 -5.32 -9.38
N ASP A 74 -2.38 -5.52 -10.19
CA ASP A 74 -2.22 -6.71 -11.03
C ASP A 74 -3.49 -7.05 -11.83
N ASN A 75 -4.06 -6.01 -12.47
CA ASN A 75 -5.28 -6.12 -13.27
C ASN A 75 -6.52 -6.62 -12.50
N ASN A 76 -6.55 -6.40 -11.20
CA ASN A 76 -7.65 -6.87 -10.35
C ASN A 76 -8.06 -5.85 -9.30
N ILE A 77 -8.32 -4.61 -9.74
CA ILE A 77 -8.77 -3.55 -8.80
C ILE A 77 -10.06 -3.96 -8.10
N ALA A 78 -11.04 -4.49 -8.82
CA ALA A 78 -12.32 -4.84 -8.23
C ALA A 78 -12.17 -5.87 -7.11
N GLY A 79 -11.35 -6.90 -7.33
CA GLY A 79 -11.09 -7.92 -6.30
C GLY A 79 -10.35 -7.36 -5.09
N MET A 80 -9.36 -6.49 -5.32
CA MET A 80 -8.63 -5.87 -4.23
C MET A 80 -9.50 -4.93 -3.41
N LEU A 81 -10.41 -4.19 -4.04
CA LEU A 81 -11.33 -3.31 -3.31
C LEU A 81 -12.25 -4.11 -2.38
N LYS A 82 -12.70 -5.29 -2.80
CA LYS A 82 -13.47 -6.15 -1.91
C LYS A 82 -12.66 -6.56 -0.69
N LYS A 83 -11.39 -6.87 -0.87
CA LYS A 83 -10.50 -7.22 0.23
C LYS A 83 -10.23 -6.02 1.14
N VAL A 84 -10.12 -4.82 0.57
CA VAL A 84 -9.96 -3.59 1.36
C VAL A 84 -11.12 -3.45 2.34
N ILE A 85 -12.35 -3.62 1.88
CA ILE A 85 -13.53 -3.53 2.75
C ILE A 85 -13.49 -4.62 3.81
N SER A 86 -13.25 -5.87 3.42
CA SER A 86 -13.22 -6.99 4.34
C SER A 86 -12.13 -6.86 5.39
N ALA A 87 -11.02 -6.21 5.05
CA ALA A 87 -9.86 -6.06 5.93
C ALA A 87 -9.91 -4.79 6.80
N GLY A 88 -10.97 -3.99 6.68
CA GLY A 88 -11.17 -2.84 7.54
C GLY A 88 -10.84 -1.49 6.94
N GLY A 89 -10.54 -1.43 5.66
CA GLY A 89 -10.33 -0.17 4.95
C GLY A 89 -11.64 0.43 4.43
N GLU A 90 -11.53 1.59 3.81
CA GLU A 90 -12.68 2.31 3.29
C GLU A 90 -12.40 2.77 1.86
N ILE A 91 -13.33 2.54 0.93
CA ILE A 91 -13.18 2.99 -0.45
C ILE A 91 -13.53 4.46 -0.54
N LEU A 92 -12.60 5.29 -1.04
CA LEU A 92 -12.82 6.71 -1.27
C LEU A 92 -13.20 6.99 -2.72
N THR A 93 -12.54 6.32 -3.66
CA THR A 93 -12.82 6.44 -5.09
C THR A 93 -12.89 5.04 -5.68
N PRO A 94 -14.02 4.66 -6.29
CA PRO A 94 -14.14 3.34 -6.89
C PRO A 94 -13.28 3.23 -8.15
N LYS A 95 -13.22 2.03 -8.74
CA LYS A 95 -12.49 1.82 -9.99
C LYS A 95 -12.91 2.84 -11.04
N THR A 96 -11.96 3.63 -11.50
CA THR A 96 -12.20 4.74 -12.43
C THR A 96 -11.19 4.69 -13.55
N LYS A 97 -11.65 4.83 -14.78
CA LYS A 97 -10.77 4.87 -15.95
C LYS A 97 -10.06 6.23 -16.01
N LEU A 98 -8.74 6.21 -16.07
CA LEU A 98 -7.94 7.43 -16.21
C LEU A 98 -7.87 7.91 -17.65
N GLY A 99 -7.89 6.98 -18.59
CA GLY A 99 -7.75 7.27 -20.02
C GLY A 99 -7.18 6.04 -20.72
N ASP A 100 -7.11 6.10 -22.04
CA ASP A 100 -6.73 4.91 -22.83
C ASP A 100 -5.32 4.41 -22.54
N GLN A 101 -4.41 5.31 -22.16
CA GLN A 101 -3.00 4.96 -21.95
C GLN A 101 -2.68 4.64 -20.49
N PHE A 102 -3.49 5.11 -19.55
CA PHE A 102 -3.14 5.07 -18.15
C PHE A 102 -3.93 4.04 -17.34
N GLY A 103 -4.87 3.36 -17.97
CA GLY A 103 -5.63 2.30 -17.33
C GLY A 103 -6.63 2.83 -16.30
N PHE A 104 -6.68 2.15 -15.16
CA PHE A 104 -7.67 2.36 -14.12
C PHE A 104 -7.02 2.61 -12.77
N VAL A 105 -7.71 3.39 -11.94
CA VAL A 105 -7.28 3.67 -10.58
C VAL A 105 -8.43 3.53 -9.61
N ALA A 106 -8.10 3.35 -8.34
CA ALA A 106 -9.03 3.45 -7.24
C ALA A 106 -8.28 4.02 -6.05
N VAL A 107 -9.00 4.55 -5.06
CA VAL A 107 -8.38 5.13 -3.87
C VAL A 107 -9.12 4.61 -2.65
N PHE A 108 -8.37 4.26 -1.61
CA PHE A 108 -8.95 3.82 -0.35
C PHE A 108 -8.19 4.41 0.84
N LEU A 109 -8.83 4.37 2.01
CA LEU A 109 -8.15 4.59 3.28
C LEU A 109 -7.78 3.24 3.85
N ASP A 110 -6.52 3.07 4.25
CA ASP A 110 -6.11 1.85 4.94
C ASP A 110 -6.57 1.88 6.40
N THR A 111 -6.25 0.84 7.15
CA THR A 111 -6.66 0.75 8.56
C THR A 111 -5.99 1.79 9.45
N GLU A 112 -4.95 2.44 8.95
CA GLU A 112 -4.17 3.43 9.69
C GLU A 112 -4.53 4.87 9.33
N GLY A 113 -5.45 5.06 8.39
CA GLY A 113 -5.86 6.39 7.95
C GLY A 113 -5.02 6.96 6.82
N ASN A 114 -4.20 6.15 6.17
CA ASN A 114 -3.47 6.60 4.99
C ASN A 114 -4.36 6.51 3.75
N ARG A 115 -4.25 7.49 2.88
CA ARG A 115 -4.87 7.46 1.56
C ARG A 115 -3.92 6.75 0.60
N ILE A 116 -4.36 5.63 0.06
CA ILE A 116 -3.56 4.78 -0.82
C ILE A 116 -4.35 4.56 -2.10
N ALA A 117 -3.67 4.52 -3.24
CA ALA A 117 -4.30 4.26 -4.52
C ALA A 117 -3.90 2.90 -5.08
N LEU A 118 -4.74 2.40 -5.95
CA LEU A 118 -4.48 1.19 -6.73
C LEU A 118 -4.44 1.58 -8.21
N HIS A 119 -3.60 0.89 -8.96
CA HIS A 119 -3.50 1.10 -10.40
C HIS A 119 -3.43 -0.24 -11.13
N ALA A 120 -4.10 -0.30 -12.27
CA ALA A 120 -4.04 -1.45 -13.17
C ALA A 120 -4.32 -0.99 -14.59
N GLN A 121 -3.79 -1.73 -15.58
CA GLN A 121 -4.06 -1.42 -16.98
C GLN A 121 -5.44 -1.88 -17.43
N LYS A 122 -6.00 -2.85 -16.73
CA LYS A 122 -7.33 -3.39 -17.06
C LYS A 122 -8.30 -3.32 -15.91
#